data_bab0cf27d5930ef5cca5ec515461f407
#
_entry.id   bab0cf27d5930ef5cca5ec515461f407
#
_cell.length_a   1.000
_cell.length_b   1.000
_cell.length_c   1.000
_cell.angle_alpha   90.00
_cell.angle_beta   90.00
_cell.angle_gamma   90.00
#
_symmetry.space_group_name_H-M   'P 1'
#
loop_
_entity.id
_entity.type
_entity.pdbx_description
1 polymer ?
#
loop_
_entity_poly.entity_id
_entity_poly.type
_entity_poly.pdbx_seq_one_letter_code
_entity_poly.pdbx_strand_id
1 'polypeptide(L)'
;MKTCAIVGINWGDEGKGRMVDLLTQDYDIVVRYQGGGNAGHTVINEYGKFALHLLPSGIFRPNVVNILGNGVALDMKSLCGEMENVTAKGVSVTPENLKISDRASLVLPWHILLDELEEERLKDKKYGSTKQGIAPFYFDKYQKKTIQAGELFYPEYLVRHLEDLLEWKNLTLTGVYGAKPYTMAQLCDYLHTYGQKLRPFICDTGSWLRKAQQDGKSILFEAQLGALRDLDYGIYPYTTSSNAVAAYAPVGSGLPSARLDEVVGVVKAYSTCVGEGPFVCEWFGPEADRLREAGFEYGAKTGRPRRVGPLDIVATRYGVQTQGATCIALTKLDVLSYMDKIPVCTKYVVNGAETDVFPFPAALETAKPVTEYLDGWGCDISGVRTWEALPKQAQAYVEYIEKAIGCHIGYVSVGAERDAYIKR
;
A
#
# COMPACT_ATOMS: atom_id res chain seq x y z
N MET A 1 -9.16 24.40 1.13
CA MET A 1 -8.11 23.35 0.94
C MET A 1 -8.84 22.05 0.61
N LYS A 2 -8.47 21.37 -0.46
CA LYS A 2 -9.01 20.05 -0.83
C LYS A 2 -8.07 18.96 -0.28
N THR A 3 -8.62 17.94 0.39
CA THR A 3 -7.86 16.80 0.91
C THR A 3 -8.50 15.50 0.44
N CYS A 4 -7.70 14.58 -0.07
CA CYS A 4 -8.16 13.26 -0.49
C CYS A 4 -7.18 12.19 0.00
N ALA A 5 -7.70 11.04 0.43
CA ALA A 5 -6.89 9.86 0.67
C ALA A 5 -7.19 8.79 -0.38
N ILE A 6 -6.14 8.23 -1.00
CA ILE A 6 -6.26 7.06 -1.87
C ILE A 6 -5.82 5.84 -1.09
N VAL A 7 -6.75 4.92 -0.87
CA VAL A 7 -6.58 3.75 0.00
C VAL A 7 -6.95 2.45 -0.71
N GLY A 8 -6.37 1.34 -0.26
CA GLY A 8 -6.79 0.01 -0.70
C GLY A 8 -7.96 -0.50 0.13
N ILE A 9 -8.93 -1.08 -0.51
CA ILE A 9 -10.13 -1.61 0.15
C ILE A 9 -9.92 -3.04 0.64
N ASN A 10 -9.21 -3.86 -0.12
CA ASN A 10 -9.06 -5.29 0.18
C ASN A 10 -7.67 -5.62 0.76
N TRP A 11 -6.92 -6.54 0.11
CA TRP A 11 -5.62 -7.05 0.60
C TRP A 11 -4.39 -6.28 0.11
N GLY A 12 -4.57 -5.22 -0.67
CA GLY A 12 -3.49 -4.51 -1.34
C GLY A 12 -3.37 -4.89 -2.82
N ASP A 13 -2.45 -4.23 -3.53
CA ASP A 13 -2.20 -4.42 -4.98
C ASP A 13 -3.39 -4.11 -5.90
N GLU A 14 -4.34 -3.29 -5.42
CA GLU A 14 -5.54 -2.90 -6.20
C GLU A 14 -5.25 -1.89 -7.33
N GLY A 15 -4.03 -1.32 -7.38
CA GLY A 15 -3.66 -0.32 -8.38
C GLY A 15 -3.67 1.12 -7.86
N LYS A 16 -3.45 1.33 -6.55
CA LYS A 16 -3.40 2.65 -5.91
C LYS A 16 -2.42 3.61 -6.55
N GLY A 17 -1.19 3.17 -6.83
CA GLY A 17 -0.18 4.05 -7.43
C GLY A 17 -0.62 4.67 -8.75
N ARG A 18 -1.35 3.92 -9.59
CA ARG A 18 -1.95 4.46 -10.81
C ARG A 18 -3.03 5.49 -10.52
N MET A 19 -3.89 5.25 -9.51
CA MET A 19 -4.92 6.23 -9.13
C MET A 19 -4.30 7.49 -8.52
N VAL A 20 -3.23 7.36 -7.75
CA VAL A 20 -2.45 8.51 -7.26
C VAL A 20 -1.88 9.30 -8.44
N ASP A 21 -1.17 8.66 -9.37
CA ASP A 21 -0.60 9.33 -10.55
C ASP A 21 -1.68 10.05 -11.39
N LEU A 22 -2.86 9.41 -11.54
CA LEU A 22 -3.99 10.01 -12.25
C LEU A 22 -4.52 11.25 -11.55
N LEU A 23 -4.81 11.15 -10.24
CA LEU A 23 -5.47 12.23 -9.49
C LEU A 23 -4.49 13.34 -9.07
N THR A 24 -3.19 13.06 -9.02
CA THR A 24 -2.16 14.03 -8.61
C THR A 24 -2.17 15.32 -9.42
N GLN A 25 -2.66 15.30 -10.66
CA GLN A 25 -2.79 16.52 -11.48
C GLN A 25 -3.67 17.61 -10.84
N ASP A 26 -4.59 17.23 -9.95
CA ASP A 26 -5.54 18.12 -9.27
C ASP A 26 -5.07 18.50 -7.86
N TYR A 27 -3.82 18.14 -7.49
CA TYR A 27 -3.28 18.35 -6.14
C TYR A 27 -1.89 19.00 -6.18
N ASP A 28 -1.61 19.84 -5.18
CA ASP A 28 -0.31 20.49 -5.00
C ASP A 28 0.71 19.59 -4.29
N ILE A 29 0.23 18.66 -3.45
CA ILE A 29 1.06 17.89 -2.53
C ILE A 29 0.61 16.43 -2.51
N VAL A 30 1.56 15.48 -2.55
CA VAL A 30 1.32 14.06 -2.31
C VAL A 30 2.09 13.61 -1.07
N VAL A 31 1.41 12.96 -0.12
CA VAL A 31 2.01 12.53 1.15
C VAL A 31 1.85 11.01 1.32
N ARG A 32 2.97 10.28 1.41
CA ARG A 32 3.01 8.91 1.95
C ARG A 32 2.98 8.99 3.46
N TYR A 33 2.01 8.33 4.10
CA TYR A 33 1.76 8.50 5.53
C TYR A 33 2.05 7.26 6.37
N GLN A 34 2.27 6.09 5.77
CA GLN A 34 2.54 4.82 6.47
C GLN A 34 3.22 3.79 5.58
N GLY A 35 3.64 2.66 6.18
CA GLY A 35 4.32 1.59 5.48
C GLY A 35 5.77 1.91 5.17
N GLY A 36 6.38 1.15 4.31
CA GLY A 36 7.80 1.29 3.94
C GLY A 36 8.08 0.60 2.60
N GLY A 37 9.23 -0.04 2.47
CA GLY A 37 9.64 -0.73 1.25
C GLY A 37 8.90 -2.04 0.94
N ASN A 38 7.90 -2.40 1.72
CA ASN A 38 7.18 -3.68 1.64
C ASN A 38 6.07 -3.75 0.58
N ALA A 39 5.64 -2.62 0.02
CA ALA A 39 4.67 -2.57 -1.07
C ALA A 39 5.26 -1.88 -2.28
N GLY A 40 4.84 -2.28 -3.48
CA GLY A 40 5.26 -1.67 -4.75
C GLY A 40 4.09 -1.00 -5.45
N HIS A 41 4.25 0.28 -5.79
CA HIS A 41 3.31 1.02 -6.63
C HIS A 41 3.83 1.06 -8.06
N THR A 42 3.17 0.31 -8.94
CA THR A 42 3.51 0.35 -10.37
C THR A 42 2.86 1.57 -11.01
N VAL A 43 3.70 2.41 -11.62
CA VAL A 43 3.29 3.57 -12.42
C VAL A 43 3.86 3.41 -13.82
N ILE A 44 3.02 3.63 -14.84
CA ILE A 44 3.40 3.63 -16.26
C ILE A 44 3.06 5.00 -16.82
N ASN A 45 4.08 5.70 -17.28
CA ASN A 45 3.94 7.05 -17.81
C ASN A 45 4.96 7.31 -18.94
N GLU A 46 5.08 8.57 -19.37
CA GLU A 46 6.00 9.03 -20.43
C GLU A 46 7.50 8.74 -20.15
N TYR A 47 7.90 8.60 -18.87
CA TYR A 47 9.26 8.23 -18.47
C TYR A 47 9.50 6.71 -18.49
N GLY A 48 8.44 5.90 -18.65
CA GLY A 48 8.49 4.44 -18.68
C GLY A 48 7.70 3.76 -17.56
N LYS A 49 8.10 2.53 -17.25
CA LYS A 49 7.50 1.72 -16.18
C LYS A 49 8.38 1.77 -14.93
N PHE A 50 7.76 2.07 -13.80
CA PHE A 50 8.40 2.14 -12.48
C PHE A 50 7.64 1.30 -11.45
N ALA A 51 8.38 0.71 -10.52
CA ALA A 51 7.85 0.12 -9.30
C ALA A 51 8.40 0.93 -8.13
N LEU A 52 7.61 1.86 -7.60
CA LEU A 52 7.97 2.70 -6.46
C LEU A 52 7.62 1.98 -5.16
N HIS A 53 8.54 2.01 -4.20
CA HIS A 53 8.32 1.42 -2.87
C HIS A 53 8.19 2.48 -1.78
N LEU A 54 9.04 3.51 -1.81
CA LEU A 54 9.08 4.61 -0.84
C LEU A 54 8.70 5.95 -1.47
N LEU A 55 9.21 6.26 -2.65
CA LEU A 55 8.86 7.50 -3.33
C LEU A 55 7.33 7.60 -3.55
N PRO A 56 6.71 8.75 -3.23
CA PRO A 56 5.33 8.99 -3.58
C PRO A 56 5.12 8.97 -5.11
N SER A 57 3.97 8.47 -5.54
CA SER A 57 3.66 8.37 -6.99
C SER A 57 3.52 9.73 -7.69
N GLY A 58 3.40 10.82 -6.92
CA GLY A 58 3.40 12.20 -7.43
C GLY A 58 4.76 12.71 -7.91
N ILE A 59 5.86 11.97 -7.70
CA ILE A 59 7.22 12.41 -8.05
C ILE A 59 7.41 12.65 -9.56
N PHE A 60 6.56 12.07 -10.40
CA PHE A 60 6.57 12.26 -11.85
C PHE A 60 5.94 13.59 -12.30
N ARG A 61 5.38 14.39 -11.37
CA ARG A 61 4.75 15.67 -11.67
C ARG A 61 5.64 16.82 -11.18
N PRO A 62 6.19 17.66 -12.06
CA PRO A 62 7.21 18.66 -11.69
C PRO A 62 6.71 19.74 -10.72
N ASN A 63 5.39 20.01 -10.69
CA ASN A 63 4.80 21.06 -9.86
C ASN A 63 4.23 20.52 -8.54
N VAL A 64 4.45 19.25 -8.21
CA VAL A 64 3.90 18.59 -7.04
C VAL A 64 4.99 18.38 -6.00
N VAL A 65 4.71 18.75 -4.76
CA VAL A 65 5.61 18.46 -3.64
C VAL A 65 5.25 17.09 -3.07
N ASN A 66 6.24 16.22 -2.97
CA ASN A 66 6.12 14.87 -2.46
C ASN A 66 6.66 14.79 -1.04
N ILE A 67 5.95 14.13 -0.13
CA ILE A 67 6.34 14.07 1.27
C ILE A 67 6.33 12.62 1.77
N LEU A 68 7.42 12.23 2.44
CA LEU A 68 7.46 11.05 3.29
C LEU A 68 7.16 11.49 4.73
N GLY A 69 5.97 11.16 5.22
CA GLY A 69 5.47 11.57 6.53
C GLY A 69 6.12 10.78 7.69
N ASN A 70 5.85 11.22 8.90
CA ASN A 70 6.39 10.63 10.13
C ASN A 70 5.92 9.18 10.41
N GLY A 71 4.85 8.74 9.76
CA GLY A 71 4.37 7.36 9.86
C GLY A 71 5.12 6.36 8.99
N VAL A 72 5.96 6.82 8.05
CA VAL A 72 6.71 5.97 7.13
C VAL A 72 7.88 5.26 7.83
N ALA A 73 8.09 4.00 7.51
CA ALA A 73 9.29 3.23 7.82
C ALA A 73 10.37 3.55 6.76
N LEU A 74 11.28 4.45 7.10
CA LEU A 74 12.22 5.04 6.15
C LEU A 74 13.48 4.16 5.99
N ASP A 75 13.52 3.34 4.96
CA ASP A 75 14.74 2.67 4.52
C ASP A 75 15.55 3.60 3.63
N MET A 76 16.61 4.18 4.19
CA MET A 76 17.45 5.15 3.51
C MET A 76 18.15 4.57 2.27
N LYS A 77 18.60 3.31 2.36
CA LYS A 77 19.28 2.63 1.24
C LYS A 77 18.32 2.42 0.06
N SER A 78 17.14 1.91 0.35
CA SER A 78 16.09 1.70 -0.66
C SER A 78 15.66 3.02 -1.29
N LEU A 79 15.45 4.06 -0.48
CA LEU A 79 15.06 5.38 -0.99
C LEU A 79 16.12 5.99 -1.92
N CYS A 80 17.41 5.95 -1.51
CA CYS A 80 18.50 6.43 -2.38
C CYS A 80 18.53 5.69 -3.72
N GLY A 81 18.36 4.37 -3.71
CA GLY A 81 18.31 3.57 -4.94
C GLY A 81 17.10 3.91 -5.84
N GLU A 82 15.93 4.18 -5.26
CA GLU A 82 14.77 4.63 -6.02
C GLU A 82 14.98 6.02 -6.62
N MET A 83 15.53 6.97 -5.84
CA MET A 83 15.86 8.32 -6.34
C MET A 83 16.85 8.26 -7.51
N GLU A 84 17.90 7.45 -7.39
CA GLU A 84 18.88 7.24 -8.47
C GLU A 84 18.22 6.65 -9.72
N ASN A 85 17.34 5.65 -9.56
CA ASN A 85 16.66 4.99 -10.67
C ASN A 85 15.70 5.93 -11.42
N VAL A 86 14.89 6.73 -10.71
CA VAL A 86 13.97 7.67 -11.38
C VAL A 86 14.72 8.83 -12.02
N THR A 87 15.81 9.31 -11.38
CA THR A 87 16.66 10.39 -11.91
C THR A 87 17.39 9.95 -13.19
N ALA A 88 17.86 8.70 -13.24
CA ALA A 88 18.51 8.14 -14.44
C ALA A 88 17.57 8.08 -15.66
N LYS A 89 16.24 8.12 -15.43
CA LYS A 89 15.22 8.16 -16.47
C LYS A 89 14.67 9.58 -16.74
N GLY A 90 15.32 10.61 -16.22
CA GLY A 90 15.00 12.01 -16.49
C GLY A 90 13.99 12.65 -15.55
N VAL A 91 13.59 11.96 -14.44
CA VAL A 91 12.72 12.54 -13.42
C VAL A 91 13.58 13.34 -12.43
N SER A 92 13.29 14.62 -12.25
CA SER A 92 13.99 15.47 -11.29
C SER A 92 13.56 15.16 -9.86
N VAL A 93 14.52 14.86 -8.97
CA VAL A 93 14.30 14.67 -7.53
C VAL A 93 15.19 15.64 -6.78
N THR A 94 14.58 16.65 -6.18
CA THR A 94 15.28 17.74 -5.48
C THR A 94 14.63 18.04 -4.13
N PRO A 95 15.32 18.76 -3.21
CA PRO A 95 14.72 19.17 -1.94
C PRO A 95 13.47 20.06 -2.07
N GLU A 96 13.25 20.65 -3.24
CA GLU A 96 12.06 21.46 -3.53
C GLU A 96 10.82 20.58 -3.76
N ASN A 97 10.98 19.43 -4.45
CA ASN A 97 9.86 18.56 -4.82
C ASN A 97 9.76 17.25 -4.03
N LEU A 98 10.77 16.93 -3.19
CA LEU A 98 10.71 15.81 -2.23
C LEU A 98 11.10 16.31 -0.85
N LYS A 99 10.30 15.97 0.18
CA LYS A 99 10.58 16.26 1.57
C LYS A 99 10.43 15.00 2.42
N ILE A 100 11.29 14.85 3.39
CA ILE A 100 11.30 13.74 4.35
C ILE A 100 11.08 14.31 5.75
N SER A 101 10.12 13.76 6.48
CA SER A 101 9.87 14.17 7.84
C SER A 101 11.10 13.89 8.72
N ASP A 102 11.54 14.91 9.47
CA ASP A 102 12.54 14.77 10.51
C ASP A 102 12.13 13.78 11.62
N ARG A 103 10.80 13.53 11.76
CA ARG A 103 10.21 12.58 12.70
C ARG A 103 9.96 11.19 12.09
N ALA A 104 10.26 10.96 10.81
CA ALA A 104 10.24 9.63 10.24
C ALA A 104 11.33 8.77 10.89
N SER A 105 10.97 7.56 11.33
CA SER A 105 11.95 6.65 11.93
C SER A 105 12.67 5.84 10.84
N LEU A 106 13.95 5.53 11.08
CA LEU A 106 14.82 4.85 10.14
C LEU A 106 14.70 3.32 10.26
N VAL A 107 14.53 2.66 9.13
CA VAL A 107 14.76 1.21 9.02
C VAL A 107 16.28 0.99 8.98
N LEU A 108 16.80 0.29 9.98
CA LEU A 108 18.22 -0.03 10.10
C LEU A 108 18.49 -1.47 9.62
N PRO A 109 19.75 -1.81 9.28
CA PRO A 109 20.07 -3.14 8.73
C PRO A 109 19.61 -4.31 9.61
N TRP A 110 19.61 -4.15 10.92
CA TRP A 110 19.12 -5.18 11.84
C TRP A 110 17.62 -5.47 11.71
N HIS A 111 16.77 -4.50 11.29
CA HIS A 111 15.35 -4.75 11.09
C HIS A 111 15.11 -5.74 9.94
N ILE A 112 15.87 -5.58 8.85
CA ILE A 112 15.81 -6.47 7.70
C ILE A 112 16.28 -7.86 8.10
N LEU A 113 17.42 -7.96 8.79
CA LEU A 113 17.95 -9.23 9.27
C LEU A 113 16.99 -9.94 10.25
N LEU A 114 16.40 -9.20 11.18
CA LEU A 114 15.43 -9.78 12.13
C LEU A 114 14.16 -10.30 11.43
N ASP A 115 13.68 -9.63 10.39
CA ASP A 115 12.54 -10.08 9.59
C ASP A 115 12.86 -11.39 8.85
N GLU A 116 14.07 -11.49 8.28
CA GLU A 116 14.56 -12.73 7.63
C GLU A 116 14.68 -13.88 8.62
N LEU A 117 15.34 -13.65 9.77
CA LEU A 117 15.56 -14.67 10.79
C LEU A 117 14.24 -15.18 11.40
N GLU A 118 13.28 -14.29 11.61
CA GLU A 118 11.98 -14.69 12.14
C GLU A 118 11.17 -15.53 11.15
N GLU A 119 11.15 -15.16 9.86
CA GLU A 119 10.52 -15.98 8.81
C GLU A 119 11.18 -17.38 8.70
N GLU A 120 12.52 -17.45 8.84
CA GLU A 120 13.23 -18.72 8.86
C GLU A 120 12.87 -19.56 10.10
N ARG A 121 12.79 -18.94 11.28
CA ARG A 121 12.43 -19.59 12.54
C ARG A 121 11.01 -20.18 12.50
N LEU A 122 10.07 -19.47 11.87
CA LEU A 122 8.66 -19.85 11.79
C LEU A 122 8.41 -21.03 10.84
N LYS A 123 9.32 -21.31 9.90
CA LYS A 123 9.18 -22.40 8.93
C LYS A 123 7.82 -22.44 8.24
N ASP A 124 7.02 -23.47 8.49
CA ASP A 124 5.69 -23.66 7.89
C ASP A 124 4.62 -22.69 8.46
N LYS A 125 4.93 -22.04 9.59
CA LYS A 125 4.06 -21.05 10.23
C LYS A 125 4.40 -19.60 9.84
N LYS A 126 5.22 -19.40 8.79
CA LYS A 126 5.64 -18.08 8.32
C LYS A 126 4.44 -17.24 7.88
N TYR A 127 4.57 -15.93 8.05
CA TYR A 127 3.55 -14.97 7.60
C TYR A 127 3.67 -14.61 6.11
N GLY A 128 4.75 -14.99 5.45
CA GLY A 128 5.04 -14.61 4.08
C GLY A 128 5.53 -13.17 3.99
N SER A 129 6.39 -12.75 4.92
CA SER A 129 6.98 -11.42 4.95
C SER A 129 7.71 -11.07 3.65
N THR A 130 7.70 -9.79 3.32
CA THR A 130 8.47 -9.23 2.20
C THR A 130 9.96 -9.10 2.51
N LYS A 131 10.38 -9.42 3.72
CA LYS A 131 11.77 -9.30 4.22
C LYS A 131 12.33 -7.87 4.08
N GLN A 132 11.48 -6.90 4.32
CA GLN A 132 11.85 -5.46 4.31
C GLN A 132 11.96 -4.87 5.73
N GLY A 133 11.95 -5.72 6.75
CA GLY A 133 12.14 -5.32 8.14
C GLY A 133 10.96 -4.57 8.76
N ILE A 134 9.75 -4.67 8.19
CA ILE A 134 8.61 -3.85 8.60
C ILE A 134 8.11 -4.22 9.99
N ALA A 135 7.87 -5.49 10.28
CA ALA A 135 7.40 -5.91 11.59
C ALA A 135 8.41 -5.60 12.71
N PRO A 136 9.71 -5.96 12.60
CA PRO A 136 10.71 -5.57 13.59
C PRO A 136 10.85 -4.05 13.76
N PHE A 137 10.73 -3.28 12.67
CA PHE A 137 10.80 -1.82 12.71
C PHE A 137 9.65 -1.21 13.52
N TYR A 138 8.39 -1.56 13.24
CA TYR A 138 7.25 -1.01 13.97
C TYR A 138 7.24 -1.49 15.43
N PHE A 139 7.65 -2.72 15.69
CA PHE A 139 7.88 -3.20 17.05
C PHE A 139 8.83 -2.27 17.82
N ASP A 140 9.98 -1.92 17.23
CA ASP A 140 10.93 -0.99 17.84
C ASP A 140 10.38 0.42 17.96
N LYS A 141 9.65 0.90 16.97
CA LYS A 141 9.05 2.24 17.01
C LYS A 141 8.12 2.38 18.22
N TYR A 142 7.25 1.40 18.48
CA TYR A 142 6.36 1.44 19.65
C TYR A 142 7.08 1.17 20.97
N GLN A 143 8.21 0.48 20.95
CA GLN A 143 9.13 0.39 22.10
C GLN A 143 10.01 1.64 22.31
N LYS A 144 9.93 2.63 21.41
CA LYS A 144 10.78 3.85 21.43
C LYS A 144 12.26 3.53 21.26
N LYS A 145 12.58 2.54 20.42
CA LYS A 145 13.93 2.04 20.13
C LYS A 145 14.28 2.20 18.66
N THR A 146 13.96 3.37 18.09
CA THR A 146 14.29 3.73 16.70
C THR A 146 15.01 5.06 16.66
N ILE A 147 15.78 5.28 15.61
CA ILE A 147 16.39 6.58 15.28
C ILE A 147 15.41 7.33 14.38
N GLN A 148 15.17 8.60 14.66
CA GLN A 148 14.43 9.50 13.79
C GLN A 148 15.37 10.19 12.79
N ALA A 149 14.87 10.50 11.59
CA ALA A 149 15.69 11.11 10.54
C ALA A 149 16.31 12.45 10.95
N GLY A 150 15.64 13.22 11.80
CA GLY A 150 16.16 14.47 12.36
C GLY A 150 17.42 14.30 13.20
N GLU A 151 17.65 13.13 13.79
CA GLU A 151 18.86 12.86 14.60
C GLU A 151 20.14 12.90 13.76
N LEU A 152 20.04 12.71 12.44
CA LEU A 152 21.17 12.84 11.53
C LEU A 152 21.81 14.24 11.56
N PHE A 153 21.12 15.26 12.07
CA PHE A 153 21.67 16.61 12.24
C PHE A 153 22.42 16.79 13.57
N TYR A 154 22.36 15.83 14.50
CA TYR A 154 22.91 15.88 15.84
C TYR A 154 23.87 14.70 16.09
N PRO A 155 25.06 14.67 15.50
CA PRO A 155 25.94 13.49 15.47
C PRO A 155 26.33 12.97 16.86
N GLU A 156 26.56 13.83 17.82
CA GLU A 156 26.92 13.40 19.19
C GLU A 156 25.73 12.74 19.91
N TYR A 157 24.52 13.26 19.70
CA TYR A 157 23.31 12.66 20.24
C TYR A 157 23.05 11.31 19.55
N LEU A 158 23.14 11.29 18.24
CA LEU A 158 22.93 10.10 17.43
C LEU A 158 23.83 8.94 17.82
N VAL A 159 25.14 9.20 18.07
CA VAL A 159 26.10 8.16 18.47
C VAL A 159 25.70 7.56 19.82
N ARG A 160 25.45 8.40 20.84
CA ARG A 160 25.02 7.89 22.15
C ARG A 160 23.73 7.09 22.09
N HIS A 161 22.72 7.60 21.37
CA HIS A 161 21.44 6.90 21.19
C HIS A 161 21.63 5.56 20.46
N LEU A 162 22.49 5.54 19.44
CA LEU A 162 22.80 4.33 18.69
C LEU A 162 23.51 3.27 19.54
N GLU A 163 24.41 3.67 20.47
CA GLU A 163 25.07 2.75 21.40
C GLU A 163 24.06 2.02 22.28
N ASP A 164 23.10 2.74 22.87
CA ASP A 164 22.05 2.16 23.70
C ASP A 164 21.16 1.19 22.91
N LEU A 165 20.81 1.55 21.68
CA LEU A 165 19.99 0.71 20.79
C LEU A 165 20.74 -0.54 20.35
N LEU A 166 22.02 -0.40 20.02
CA LEU A 166 22.85 -1.48 19.53
C LEU A 166 23.07 -2.57 20.59
N GLU A 167 23.30 -2.18 21.84
CA GLU A 167 23.40 -3.13 22.95
C GLU A 167 22.15 -4.04 22.99
N TRP A 168 20.98 -3.43 23.04
CA TRP A 168 19.71 -4.17 23.06
C TRP A 168 19.52 -5.06 21.84
N LYS A 169 19.83 -4.57 20.65
CA LYS A 169 19.67 -5.33 19.41
C LYS A 169 20.61 -6.52 19.32
N ASN A 170 21.83 -6.34 19.75
CA ASN A 170 22.80 -7.42 19.77
C ASN A 170 22.43 -8.54 20.76
N LEU A 171 21.83 -8.19 21.91
CA LEU A 171 21.26 -9.20 22.82
C LEU A 171 20.17 -10.02 22.13
N THR A 172 19.29 -9.38 21.36
CA THR A 172 18.25 -10.08 20.60
C THR A 172 18.84 -10.97 19.49
N LEU A 173 19.75 -10.43 18.68
CA LEU A 173 20.39 -11.15 17.58
C LEU A 173 21.16 -12.37 18.05
N THR A 174 21.98 -12.21 19.09
CA THR A 174 22.83 -13.31 19.61
C THR A 174 22.03 -14.29 20.46
N GLY A 175 21.20 -13.79 21.39
CA GLY A 175 20.51 -14.62 22.38
C GLY A 175 19.29 -15.35 21.82
N VAL A 176 18.54 -14.76 20.92
CA VAL A 176 17.32 -15.39 20.35
C VAL A 176 17.62 -16.15 19.06
N TYR A 177 18.41 -15.56 18.18
CA TYR A 177 18.62 -16.09 16.83
C TYR A 177 19.99 -16.72 16.61
N GLY A 178 20.96 -16.57 17.54
CA GLY A 178 22.34 -17.03 17.36
C GLY A 178 23.06 -16.31 16.19
N ALA A 179 22.58 -15.15 15.80
CA ALA A 179 23.11 -14.38 14.69
C ALA A 179 24.33 -13.53 15.13
N LYS A 180 25.12 -13.10 14.16
CA LYS A 180 26.27 -12.23 14.43
C LYS A 180 25.80 -10.84 14.89
N PRO A 181 26.43 -10.25 15.92
CA PRO A 181 26.12 -8.89 16.34
C PRO A 181 26.60 -7.86 15.33
N TYR A 182 25.93 -6.72 15.27
CA TYR A 182 26.42 -5.53 14.57
C TYR A 182 27.46 -4.79 15.42
N THR A 183 28.38 -4.09 14.74
CA THR A 183 29.31 -3.16 15.37
C THR A 183 28.86 -1.71 15.18
N MET A 184 29.28 -0.81 16.08
CA MET A 184 29.07 0.63 15.91
C MET A 184 29.59 1.15 14.57
N ALA A 185 30.79 0.69 14.16
CA ALA A 185 31.40 1.11 12.89
C ALA A 185 30.51 0.79 11.67
N GLN A 186 29.91 -0.41 11.63
CA GLN A 186 28.99 -0.80 10.53
C GLN A 186 27.77 0.09 10.44
N LEU A 187 27.22 0.45 11.60
CA LEU A 187 26.00 1.28 11.64
C LEU A 187 26.30 2.76 11.38
N CYS A 188 27.40 3.27 11.91
CA CYS A 188 27.87 4.63 11.62
C CYS A 188 28.18 4.79 10.12
N ASP A 189 28.83 3.81 9.49
CA ASP A 189 29.09 3.81 8.04
C ASP A 189 27.78 3.81 7.23
N TYR A 190 26.80 2.98 7.61
CA TYR A 190 25.48 2.96 6.98
C TYR A 190 24.77 4.30 7.11
N LEU A 191 24.71 4.87 8.32
CA LEU A 191 24.05 6.15 8.58
C LEU A 191 24.77 7.30 7.86
N HIS A 192 26.10 7.28 7.81
CA HIS A 192 26.89 8.26 7.10
C HIS A 192 26.65 8.18 5.59
N THR A 193 26.79 6.99 5.01
CA THR A 193 26.70 6.78 3.56
C THR A 193 25.35 7.23 2.99
N TYR A 194 24.25 6.83 3.60
CA TYR A 194 22.91 7.15 3.12
C TYR A 194 22.35 8.44 3.72
N GLY A 195 22.69 8.72 4.96
CA GLY A 195 22.24 9.93 5.65
C GLY A 195 22.75 11.21 4.99
N GLN A 196 24.00 11.26 4.53
CA GLN A 196 24.52 12.42 3.80
C GLN A 196 23.75 12.73 2.53
N LYS A 197 23.33 11.68 1.79
CA LYS A 197 22.54 11.83 0.56
C LYS A 197 21.13 12.38 0.86
N LEU A 198 20.52 11.99 1.98
CA LEU A 198 19.15 12.34 2.31
C LEU A 198 18.99 13.58 3.17
N ARG A 199 20.05 14.03 3.88
CA ARG A 199 20.01 15.24 4.73
C ARG A 199 19.40 16.47 4.05
N PRO A 200 19.69 16.79 2.77
CA PRO A 200 19.08 17.94 2.10
C PRO A 200 17.55 17.89 2.00
N PHE A 201 16.96 16.69 2.05
CA PHE A 201 15.53 16.46 1.92
C PHE A 201 14.79 16.44 3.26
N ILE A 202 15.52 16.31 4.38
CA ILE A 202 14.93 16.17 5.74
C ILE A 202 14.60 17.55 6.30
N CYS A 203 13.34 17.71 6.74
CA CYS A 203 12.84 18.95 7.35
C CYS A 203 11.67 18.68 8.29
N ASP A 204 11.24 19.70 9.05
CA ASP A 204 9.96 19.69 9.78
C ASP A 204 8.79 19.75 8.79
N THR A 205 8.40 18.57 8.29
CA THR A 205 7.28 18.46 7.35
C THR A 205 5.94 18.82 7.99
N GLY A 206 5.80 18.66 9.31
CA GLY A 206 4.58 19.04 10.02
C GLY A 206 4.34 20.55 9.99
N SER A 207 5.36 21.34 10.26
CA SER A 207 5.28 22.81 10.14
C SER A 207 5.09 23.23 8.68
N TRP A 208 5.78 22.59 7.76
CA TRP A 208 5.64 22.83 6.33
C TRP A 208 4.22 22.57 5.84
N LEU A 209 3.61 21.43 6.22
CA LEU A 209 2.22 21.08 5.86
C LEU A 209 1.20 22.02 6.48
N ARG A 210 1.39 22.46 7.75
CA ARG A 210 0.53 23.46 8.38
C ARG A 210 0.52 24.78 7.59
N LYS A 211 1.72 25.22 7.17
CA LYS A 211 1.82 26.42 6.32
C LYS A 211 1.13 26.21 4.97
N ALA A 212 1.37 25.10 4.29
CA ALA A 212 0.72 24.78 3.02
C ALA A 212 -0.82 24.74 3.18
N GLN A 213 -1.33 24.22 4.30
CA GLN A 213 -2.75 24.24 4.64
C GLN A 213 -3.30 25.67 4.76
N GLN A 214 -2.56 26.55 5.44
CA GLN A 214 -2.93 27.99 5.56
C GLN A 214 -2.91 28.68 4.20
N ASP A 215 -1.97 28.31 3.33
CA ASP A 215 -1.85 28.83 1.97
C ASP A 215 -2.91 28.22 1.00
N GLY A 216 -3.83 27.39 1.50
CA GLY A 216 -4.94 26.80 0.73
C GLY A 216 -4.54 25.65 -0.20
N LYS A 217 -3.33 25.09 -0.05
CA LYS A 217 -2.81 24.00 -0.90
C LYS A 217 -3.59 22.70 -0.74
N SER A 218 -3.82 22.00 -1.85
CA SER A 218 -4.51 20.72 -1.88
C SER A 218 -3.55 19.55 -1.59
N ILE A 219 -4.03 18.58 -0.80
CA ILE A 219 -3.20 17.46 -0.33
C ILE A 219 -3.84 16.12 -0.70
N LEU A 220 -3.06 15.26 -1.34
CA LEU A 220 -3.37 13.87 -1.65
C LEU A 220 -2.57 12.95 -0.73
N PHE A 221 -3.24 12.14 0.07
CA PHE A 221 -2.62 11.13 0.92
C PHE A 221 -2.58 9.79 0.20
N GLU A 222 -1.40 9.21 0.08
CA GLU A 222 -1.14 7.94 -0.61
C GLU A 222 -0.90 6.83 0.42
N ALA A 223 -1.84 5.86 0.49
CA ALA A 223 -1.72 4.67 1.33
C ALA A 223 -0.91 3.56 0.67
N GLN A 224 -0.42 2.66 1.51
CA GLN A 224 0.05 1.33 1.09
C GLN A 224 -0.93 0.24 1.56
N LEU A 225 -0.87 -0.92 0.88
CA LEU A 225 -1.68 -2.10 1.19
C LEU A 225 -3.19 -1.80 1.13
N GLY A 226 -3.99 -2.49 1.93
CA GLY A 226 -5.45 -2.31 1.98
C GLY A 226 -6.00 -2.59 3.36
N ALA A 227 -7.29 -2.32 3.58
CA ALA A 227 -7.95 -2.43 4.88
C ALA A 227 -7.77 -3.81 5.54
N LEU A 228 -7.83 -4.89 4.75
CA LEU A 228 -7.68 -6.25 5.26
C LEU A 228 -6.25 -6.61 5.68
N ARG A 229 -5.28 -5.74 5.42
CA ARG A 229 -3.88 -5.82 5.88
C ARG A 229 -3.56 -4.78 6.95
N ASP A 230 -4.52 -3.97 7.40
CA ASP A 230 -4.34 -3.06 8.52
C ASP A 230 -4.05 -3.81 9.81
N LEU A 231 -3.23 -3.23 10.68
CA LEU A 231 -2.83 -3.87 11.94
C LEU A 231 -4.01 -4.15 12.86
N ASP A 232 -4.95 -3.21 12.97
CA ASP A 232 -6.06 -3.26 13.92
C ASP A 232 -7.35 -3.83 13.31
N TYR A 233 -7.59 -3.57 12.01
CA TYR A 233 -8.83 -3.91 11.32
C TYR A 233 -8.69 -5.06 10.32
N GLY A 234 -7.47 -5.51 10.04
CA GLY A 234 -7.20 -6.57 9.06
C GLY A 234 -7.42 -7.99 9.58
N ILE A 235 -7.04 -8.94 8.77
CA ILE A 235 -7.12 -10.39 9.05
C ILE A 235 -5.97 -10.85 9.98
N TYR A 236 -5.88 -10.26 11.16
CA TYR A 236 -4.83 -10.54 12.14
C TYR A 236 -4.69 -12.05 12.43
N PRO A 237 -3.46 -12.64 12.49
CA PRO A 237 -2.16 -11.95 12.50
C PRO A 237 -1.54 -11.72 11.10
N TYR A 238 -2.23 -12.02 10.02
CA TYR A 238 -1.74 -11.88 8.64
C TYR A 238 -1.90 -10.44 8.13
N THR A 239 -1.41 -9.48 8.90
CA THR A 239 -1.47 -8.04 8.65
C THR A 239 -0.09 -7.44 8.39
N THR A 240 -0.03 -6.21 7.91
CA THR A 240 1.17 -5.38 8.09
C THR A 240 1.20 -4.81 9.49
N SER A 241 2.37 -4.35 9.94
CA SER A 241 2.53 -3.76 11.28
C SER A 241 2.26 -2.25 11.31
N SER A 242 1.52 -1.73 10.32
CA SER A 242 1.15 -0.31 10.23
C SER A 242 -0.34 -0.13 9.96
N ASN A 243 -0.85 1.07 10.24
CA ASN A 243 -2.24 1.40 9.99
C ASN A 243 -2.45 1.85 8.54
N ALA A 244 -3.11 1.00 7.75
CA ALA A 244 -3.40 1.23 6.34
C ALA A 244 -4.74 1.96 6.10
N VAL A 245 -5.45 2.29 7.19
CA VAL A 245 -6.74 3.00 7.13
C VAL A 245 -6.57 4.48 6.83
N ALA A 246 -7.55 5.06 6.12
CA ALA A 246 -7.57 6.48 5.77
C ALA A 246 -7.50 7.39 7.00
N ALA A 247 -8.16 6.99 8.09
CA ALA A 247 -8.16 7.74 9.35
C ALA A 247 -6.76 8.00 9.94
N TYR A 248 -5.76 7.19 9.59
CA TYR A 248 -4.38 7.38 10.01
C TYR A 248 -3.62 8.40 9.13
N ALA A 249 -4.12 8.75 7.95
CA ALA A 249 -3.42 9.63 7.02
C ALA A 249 -3.05 11.00 7.63
N PRO A 250 -3.92 11.71 8.34
CA PRO A 250 -3.56 12.94 9.03
C PRO A 250 -2.44 12.76 10.05
N VAL A 251 -2.50 11.70 10.86
CA VAL A 251 -1.52 11.41 11.91
C VAL A 251 -0.17 11.04 11.30
N GLY A 252 -0.19 10.08 10.38
CA GLY A 252 1.05 9.56 9.75
C GLY A 252 1.72 10.54 8.79
N SER A 253 1.00 11.53 8.28
CA SER A 253 1.58 12.62 7.47
C SER A 253 2.31 13.69 8.29
N GLY A 254 1.98 13.84 9.58
CA GLY A 254 2.44 14.94 10.43
C GLY A 254 1.50 16.14 10.45
N LEU A 255 0.28 16.00 9.93
CA LEU A 255 -0.77 17.01 9.96
C LEU A 255 -2.04 16.48 10.66
N PRO A 256 -2.00 16.17 11.97
CA PRO A 256 -3.08 15.50 12.68
C PRO A 256 -4.39 16.28 12.74
N SER A 257 -4.35 17.57 12.43
CA SER A 257 -5.54 18.45 12.36
C SER A 257 -6.26 18.39 11.00
N ALA A 258 -5.69 17.73 9.99
CA ALA A 258 -6.33 17.63 8.69
C ALA A 258 -7.62 16.80 8.78
N ARG A 259 -8.64 17.25 8.05
CA ARG A 259 -9.84 16.47 7.76
C ARG A 259 -9.74 15.93 6.35
N LEU A 260 -10.28 14.77 6.11
CA LEU A 260 -10.38 14.22 4.77
C LEU A 260 -11.72 14.63 4.16
N ASP A 261 -11.67 15.36 3.04
CA ASP A 261 -12.86 15.75 2.30
C ASP A 261 -13.36 14.59 1.43
N GLU A 262 -12.41 13.75 0.95
CA GLU A 262 -12.69 12.61 0.09
C GLU A 262 -11.80 11.43 0.48
N VAL A 263 -12.34 10.22 0.41
CA VAL A 263 -11.59 8.96 0.53
C VAL A 263 -11.90 8.11 -0.70
N VAL A 264 -10.93 8.01 -1.61
CA VAL A 264 -11.05 7.16 -2.81
C VAL A 264 -10.53 5.78 -2.48
N GLY A 265 -11.44 4.81 -2.36
CA GLY A 265 -11.12 3.41 -2.18
C GLY A 265 -10.82 2.73 -3.51
N VAL A 266 -9.70 2.04 -3.62
CA VAL A 266 -9.35 1.29 -4.83
C VAL A 266 -9.71 -0.18 -4.65
N VAL A 267 -10.45 -0.74 -5.62
CA VAL A 267 -10.94 -2.13 -5.65
C VAL A 267 -10.66 -2.72 -7.02
N LYS A 268 -10.22 -3.97 -7.12
CA LYS A 268 -10.21 -4.68 -8.40
C LYS A 268 -11.61 -5.26 -8.70
N ALA A 269 -11.91 -5.45 -9.96
CA ALA A 269 -13.12 -6.13 -10.40
C ALA A 269 -13.17 -7.64 -10.01
N TYR A 270 -12.10 -8.15 -9.42
CA TYR A 270 -11.95 -9.49 -8.83
C TYR A 270 -11.03 -9.37 -7.61
N SER A 271 -10.91 -10.43 -6.81
CA SER A 271 -10.08 -10.38 -5.60
C SER A 271 -8.70 -10.96 -5.82
N THR A 272 -7.69 -10.33 -5.22
CA THR A 272 -6.33 -10.86 -5.13
C THR A 272 -5.78 -10.70 -3.74
N CYS A 273 -4.92 -11.65 -3.33
CA CYS A 273 -4.25 -11.60 -2.05
C CYS A 273 -2.77 -11.95 -2.21
N VAL A 274 -1.90 -11.19 -1.56
CA VAL A 274 -0.47 -11.50 -1.43
C VAL A 274 -0.18 -11.86 0.02
N GLY A 275 0.66 -12.86 0.25
CA GLY A 275 0.98 -13.36 1.58
C GLY A 275 -0.03 -14.40 2.09
N GLU A 276 0.20 -14.84 3.31
CA GLU A 276 -0.59 -15.89 3.95
C GLU A 276 -1.89 -15.35 4.57
N GLY A 277 -2.66 -16.25 5.17
CA GLY A 277 -3.92 -15.96 5.85
C GLY A 277 -5.16 -16.31 5.04
N PRO A 278 -6.33 -16.25 5.66
CA PRO A 278 -7.59 -16.65 5.04
C PRO A 278 -7.97 -15.76 3.86
N PHE A 279 -8.36 -16.41 2.77
CA PHE A 279 -8.92 -15.81 1.57
C PHE A 279 -10.10 -16.67 1.13
N VAL A 280 -11.28 -16.38 1.65
CA VAL A 280 -12.47 -17.27 1.62
C VAL A 280 -12.88 -17.67 0.20
N CYS A 281 -12.80 -16.76 -0.75
CA CYS A 281 -13.18 -17.01 -2.14
C CYS A 281 -12.01 -17.39 -3.05
N GLU A 282 -10.88 -17.87 -2.51
CA GLU A 282 -9.70 -18.24 -3.31
C GLU A 282 -9.99 -19.35 -4.30
N TRP A 283 -9.50 -19.18 -5.52
CA TRP A 283 -9.52 -20.19 -6.57
C TRP A 283 -8.21 -20.93 -6.70
N PHE A 284 -8.33 -22.18 -7.16
CA PHE A 284 -7.22 -23.08 -7.42
C PHE A 284 -7.35 -23.72 -8.81
N GLY A 285 -6.23 -24.20 -9.36
CA GLY A 285 -6.20 -24.91 -10.63
C GLY A 285 -6.41 -23.98 -11.85
N PRO A 286 -6.91 -24.55 -12.99
CA PRO A 286 -6.91 -23.86 -14.29
C PRO A 286 -7.65 -22.52 -14.33
N GLU A 287 -8.74 -22.37 -13.58
CA GLU A 287 -9.50 -21.12 -13.52
C GLU A 287 -8.68 -20.00 -12.84
N ALA A 288 -7.99 -20.34 -11.74
CA ALA A 288 -7.09 -19.40 -11.09
C ALA A 288 -5.90 -19.02 -11.98
N ASP A 289 -5.34 -19.98 -12.71
CA ASP A 289 -4.23 -19.75 -13.63
C ASP A 289 -4.65 -18.82 -14.76
N ARG A 290 -5.83 -19.07 -15.36
CA ARG A 290 -6.39 -18.21 -16.40
C ARG A 290 -6.62 -16.77 -15.93
N LEU A 291 -7.14 -16.59 -14.72
CA LEU A 291 -7.35 -15.25 -14.15
C LEU A 291 -6.00 -14.55 -13.85
N ARG A 292 -5.00 -15.29 -13.35
CA ARG A 292 -3.64 -14.75 -13.12
C ARG A 292 -3.00 -14.29 -14.42
N GLU A 293 -3.08 -15.08 -15.47
CA GLU A 293 -2.53 -14.74 -16.78
C GLU A 293 -3.24 -13.53 -17.38
N ALA A 294 -4.58 -13.52 -17.42
CA ALA A 294 -5.37 -12.41 -17.94
C ALA A 294 -5.12 -11.10 -17.19
N GLY A 295 -4.98 -11.20 -15.86
CA GLY A 295 -4.73 -10.04 -14.98
C GLY A 295 -3.25 -9.70 -14.78
N PHE A 296 -2.29 -10.46 -15.30
CA PHE A 296 -0.86 -10.33 -14.97
C PHE A 296 -0.62 -10.32 -13.45
N GLU A 297 -1.27 -11.24 -12.73
CA GLU A 297 -1.25 -11.28 -11.27
C GLU A 297 -0.02 -12.01 -10.73
N TYR A 298 1.13 -11.35 -10.91
CA TYR A 298 2.43 -11.77 -10.43
C TYR A 298 3.10 -10.65 -9.65
N GLY A 299 3.89 -10.99 -8.64
CA GLY A 299 4.61 -10.03 -7.82
C GLY A 299 5.66 -9.29 -8.64
N ALA A 300 5.63 -7.95 -8.63
CA ALA A 300 6.51 -7.12 -9.46
C ALA A 300 8.02 -7.35 -9.20
N LYS A 301 8.40 -7.69 -7.95
CA LYS A 301 9.79 -7.93 -7.54
C LYS A 301 10.19 -9.41 -7.60
N THR A 302 9.27 -10.30 -7.24
CA THR A 302 9.57 -11.73 -7.02
C THR A 302 9.05 -12.63 -8.14
N GLY A 303 8.16 -12.15 -9.01
CA GLY A 303 7.45 -12.99 -9.98
C GLY A 303 6.49 -14.01 -9.34
N ARG A 304 6.33 -14.01 -8.00
CA ARG A 304 5.47 -14.97 -7.30
C ARG A 304 4.02 -14.81 -7.76
N PRO A 305 3.31 -15.91 -8.13
CA PRO A 305 1.89 -15.83 -8.49
C PRO A 305 1.07 -15.35 -7.29
N ARG A 306 0.17 -14.40 -7.52
CA ARG A 306 -0.80 -13.95 -6.53
C ARG A 306 -1.91 -14.96 -6.38
N ARG A 307 -2.46 -15.06 -5.18
CA ARG A 307 -3.72 -15.74 -4.91
C ARG A 307 -4.84 -14.94 -5.53
N VAL A 308 -5.78 -15.58 -6.21
CA VAL A 308 -6.85 -14.92 -6.97
C VAL A 308 -8.19 -15.60 -6.70
N GLY A 309 -9.27 -14.88 -6.93
CA GLY A 309 -10.65 -15.39 -6.80
C GLY A 309 -11.66 -14.38 -7.31
N PRO A 310 -12.96 -14.70 -7.28
CA PRO A 310 -14.02 -13.77 -7.64
C PRO A 310 -14.00 -12.54 -6.75
N LEU A 311 -14.69 -11.48 -7.17
CA LEU A 311 -14.88 -10.33 -6.29
C LEU A 311 -15.61 -10.76 -5.01
N ASP A 312 -15.02 -10.44 -3.88
CA ASP A 312 -15.56 -10.74 -2.55
C ASP A 312 -16.31 -9.51 -2.02
N ILE A 313 -17.63 -9.54 -2.13
CA ILE A 313 -18.49 -8.43 -1.68
C ILE A 313 -18.46 -8.26 -0.16
N VAL A 314 -18.39 -9.36 0.59
CA VAL A 314 -18.36 -9.31 2.06
C VAL A 314 -17.11 -8.59 2.54
N ALA A 315 -15.94 -9.02 2.05
CA ALA A 315 -14.66 -8.41 2.36
C ALA A 315 -14.57 -6.97 1.84
N THR A 316 -15.08 -6.70 0.63
CA THR A 316 -15.03 -5.36 0.01
C THR A 316 -15.91 -4.38 0.77
N ARG A 317 -17.15 -4.76 1.15
CA ARG A 317 -18.04 -3.92 1.96
C ARG A 317 -17.43 -3.57 3.31
N TYR A 318 -16.83 -4.55 3.98
CA TYR A 318 -16.10 -4.33 5.22
C TYR A 318 -14.94 -3.32 5.03
N GLY A 319 -14.14 -3.51 3.97
CA GLY A 319 -13.05 -2.58 3.67
C GLY A 319 -13.54 -1.16 3.34
N VAL A 320 -14.64 -1.01 2.59
CA VAL A 320 -15.28 0.29 2.32
C VAL A 320 -15.67 1.00 3.61
N GLN A 321 -16.32 0.28 4.52
CA GLN A 321 -16.75 0.82 5.82
C GLN A 321 -15.56 1.18 6.71
N THR A 322 -14.56 0.30 6.79
CA THR A 322 -13.34 0.50 7.59
C THR A 322 -12.52 1.70 7.10
N GLN A 323 -12.46 1.91 5.79
CA GLN A 323 -11.77 3.05 5.19
C GLN A 323 -12.59 4.35 5.26
N GLY A 324 -13.89 4.26 5.50
CA GLY A 324 -14.79 5.40 5.34
C GLY A 324 -14.78 5.94 3.91
N ALA A 325 -14.72 5.03 2.91
CA ALA A 325 -14.62 5.42 1.52
C ALA A 325 -15.86 6.18 1.05
N THR A 326 -15.64 7.32 0.39
CA THR A 326 -16.69 8.18 -0.17
C THR A 326 -16.88 7.95 -1.66
N CYS A 327 -15.86 7.40 -2.32
CA CYS A 327 -15.85 7.08 -3.74
C CYS A 327 -14.98 5.85 -3.99
N ILE A 328 -15.33 5.04 -4.98
CA ILE A 328 -14.55 3.86 -5.39
C ILE A 328 -13.95 4.06 -6.77
N ALA A 329 -12.70 3.61 -6.92
CA ALA A 329 -12.04 3.36 -8.18
C ALA A 329 -11.99 1.85 -8.42
N LEU A 330 -12.85 1.35 -9.31
CA LEU A 330 -12.88 -0.04 -9.73
C LEU A 330 -11.83 -0.26 -10.83
N THR A 331 -10.85 -1.12 -10.57
CA THR A 331 -9.74 -1.37 -11.49
C THR A 331 -9.86 -2.73 -12.17
N LYS A 332 -9.21 -2.87 -13.34
CA LYS A 332 -9.08 -4.16 -14.07
C LYS A 332 -10.41 -4.79 -14.48
N LEU A 333 -11.39 -3.99 -14.87
CA LEU A 333 -12.64 -4.50 -15.40
C LEU A 333 -12.43 -5.27 -16.72
N ASP A 334 -11.52 -4.80 -17.57
CA ASP A 334 -11.08 -5.41 -18.82
C ASP A 334 -10.62 -6.86 -18.68
N VAL A 335 -10.05 -7.22 -17.55
CA VAL A 335 -9.53 -8.58 -17.28
C VAL A 335 -10.64 -9.63 -17.31
N LEU A 336 -11.86 -9.27 -16.96
CA LEU A 336 -13.00 -10.19 -16.92
C LEU A 336 -13.69 -10.41 -18.30
N SER A 337 -13.23 -9.73 -19.35
CA SER A 337 -13.82 -9.77 -20.70
C SER A 337 -13.90 -11.17 -21.33
N TYR A 338 -13.12 -12.12 -20.83
CA TYR A 338 -13.12 -13.50 -21.35
C TYR A 338 -14.17 -14.41 -20.70
N MET A 339 -14.89 -13.93 -19.68
CA MET A 339 -15.86 -14.73 -18.93
C MET A 339 -17.28 -14.55 -19.49
N ASP A 340 -17.95 -15.65 -19.76
CA ASP A 340 -19.38 -15.65 -20.13
C ASP A 340 -20.27 -15.41 -18.91
N LYS A 341 -19.86 -15.94 -17.77
CA LYS A 341 -20.48 -15.74 -16.45
C LYS A 341 -19.41 -15.32 -15.44
N ILE A 342 -19.65 -14.22 -14.76
CA ILE A 342 -18.70 -13.65 -13.79
C ILE A 342 -19.17 -14.01 -12.38
N PRO A 343 -18.42 -14.82 -11.65
CA PRO A 343 -18.74 -15.16 -10.26
C PRO A 343 -18.46 -14.00 -9.32
N VAL A 344 -19.31 -13.85 -8.31
CA VAL A 344 -19.17 -12.87 -7.23
C VAL A 344 -19.50 -13.56 -5.91
N CYS A 345 -18.62 -13.46 -4.91
CA CYS A 345 -18.88 -13.98 -3.57
C CYS A 345 -19.74 -12.96 -2.80
N THR A 346 -21.00 -13.33 -2.53
CA THR A 346 -22.01 -12.43 -1.95
C THR A 346 -22.21 -12.62 -0.44
N LYS A 347 -21.92 -13.82 0.06
CA LYS A 347 -22.02 -14.19 1.48
C LYS A 347 -20.97 -15.22 1.84
N TYR A 348 -20.81 -15.45 3.13
CA TYR A 348 -20.06 -16.58 3.69
C TYR A 348 -20.99 -17.52 4.45
N VAL A 349 -20.64 -18.81 4.46
CA VAL A 349 -21.19 -19.78 5.41
C VAL A 349 -20.18 -19.93 6.55
N VAL A 350 -20.55 -19.50 7.75
CA VAL A 350 -19.74 -19.58 8.96
C VAL A 350 -20.53 -20.40 10.00
N ASN A 351 -19.93 -21.47 10.51
CA ASN A 351 -20.57 -22.37 11.47
C ASN A 351 -21.96 -22.88 11.02
N GLY A 352 -22.14 -23.10 9.71
CA GLY A 352 -23.38 -23.60 9.13
C GLY A 352 -24.46 -22.54 8.86
N ALA A 353 -24.21 -21.26 9.16
CA ALA A 353 -25.12 -20.16 8.90
C ALA A 353 -24.57 -19.21 7.84
N GLU A 354 -25.42 -18.73 6.93
CA GLU A 354 -25.05 -17.68 5.99
C GLU A 354 -24.94 -16.32 6.66
N THR A 355 -23.93 -15.55 6.28
CA THR A 355 -23.73 -14.16 6.71
C THR A 355 -23.18 -13.32 5.58
N ASP A 356 -23.60 -12.06 5.50
CA ASP A 356 -23.02 -11.01 4.64
C ASP A 356 -22.19 -9.99 5.44
N VAL A 357 -22.01 -10.25 6.74
CA VAL A 357 -21.14 -9.49 7.64
C VAL A 357 -19.77 -10.15 7.68
N PHE A 358 -18.70 -9.36 7.53
CA PHE A 358 -17.32 -9.86 7.60
C PHE A 358 -17.04 -10.35 9.03
N PRO A 359 -16.71 -11.64 9.21
CA PRO A 359 -16.55 -12.22 10.53
C PRO A 359 -15.18 -11.93 11.12
N PHE A 360 -15.03 -12.20 12.41
CA PHE A 360 -13.72 -12.15 13.07
C PHE A 360 -12.71 -13.10 12.39
N PRO A 361 -11.42 -12.72 12.28
CA PRO A 361 -10.42 -13.46 11.49
C PRO A 361 -10.34 -14.96 11.73
N ALA A 362 -10.48 -15.43 12.98
CA ALA A 362 -10.46 -16.86 13.27
C ALA A 362 -11.60 -17.65 12.60
N ALA A 363 -12.76 -17.03 12.40
CA ALA A 363 -13.87 -17.67 11.73
C ALA A 363 -13.70 -17.75 10.20
N LEU A 364 -12.82 -16.94 9.64
CA LEU A 364 -12.50 -16.97 8.20
C LEU A 364 -11.79 -18.26 7.78
N GLU A 365 -11.07 -18.93 8.68
CA GLU A 365 -10.33 -20.16 8.38
C GLU A 365 -11.25 -21.30 7.93
N THR A 366 -12.47 -21.32 8.42
CA THR A 366 -13.47 -22.37 8.09
C THR A 366 -14.64 -21.84 7.26
N ALA A 367 -14.68 -20.56 6.97
CA ALA A 367 -15.71 -19.94 6.18
C ALA A 367 -15.70 -20.47 4.73
N LYS A 368 -16.90 -20.61 4.15
CA LYS A 368 -17.07 -21.02 2.75
C LYS A 368 -17.79 -19.92 1.98
N PRO A 369 -17.39 -19.64 0.72
CA PRO A 369 -18.04 -18.62 -0.08
C PRO A 369 -19.41 -19.10 -0.58
N VAL A 370 -20.36 -18.17 -0.63
CA VAL A 370 -21.62 -18.31 -1.39
C VAL A 370 -21.47 -17.44 -2.63
N THR A 371 -21.54 -18.05 -3.80
CA THR A 371 -21.22 -17.40 -5.08
C THR A 371 -22.47 -17.25 -5.93
N GLU A 372 -22.70 -16.05 -6.43
CA GLU A 372 -23.67 -15.74 -7.47
C GLU A 372 -22.95 -15.50 -8.81
N TYR A 373 -23.65 -15.62 -9.93
CA TYR A 373 -23.09 -15.47 -11.26
C TYR A 373 -23.81 -14.37 -12.02
N LEU A 374 -23.07 -13.37 -12.48
CA LEU A 374 -23.56 -12.30 -13.35
C LEU A 374 -23.19 -12.58 -14.81
N ASP A 375 -23.91 -11.97 -15.74
CA ASP A 375 -23.59 -12.10 -17.17
C ASP A 375 -22.31 -11.36 -17.51
N GLY A 376 -21.41 -12.03 -18.22
CA GLY A 376 -20.23 -11.42 -18.82
C GLY A 376 -20.57 -10.67 -20.10
N TRP A 377 -19.62 -9.90 -20.60
CA TRP A 377 -19.79 -9.08 -21.81
C TRP A 377 -19.08 -9.64 -23.05
N GLY A 378 -18.14 -10.61 -22.88
CA GLY A 378 -17.55 -11.39 -23.98
C GLY A 378 -16.83 -10.60 -25.08
N CYS A 379 -16.41 -9.35 -24.83
CA CYS A 379 -15.69 -8.52 -25.78
C CYS A 379 -14.65 -7.64 -25.12
N ASP A 380 -13.64 -7.22 -25.89
CA ASP A 380 -12.61 -6.30 -25.42
C ASP A 380 -13.23 -4.91 -25.17
N ILE A 381 -12.98 -4.38 -23.96
CA ILE A 381 -13.41 -3.05 -23.50
C ILE A 381 -12.24 -2.09 -23.27
N SER A 382 -11.00 -2.49 -23.59
CA SER A 382 -9.79 -1.69 -23.29
C SER A 382 -9.76 -0.32 -24.01
N GLY A 383 -10.44 -0.22 -25.16
CA GLY A 383 -10.59 1.02 -25.91
C GLY A 383 -11.74 1.94 -25.46
N VAL A 384 -12.58 1.51 -24.53
CA VAL A 384 -13.74 2.29 -24.08
C VAL A 384 -13.32 3.44 -23.18
N ARG A 385 -13.92 4.63 -23.34
CA ARG A 385 -13.57 5.83 -22.57
C ARG A 385 -14.79 6.55 -21.99
N THR A 386 -16.01 6.10 -22.29
CA THR A 386 -17.24 6.68 -21.73
C THR A 386 -18.13 5.57 -21.16
N TRP A 387 -18.95 5.93 -20.20
CA TRP A 387 -19.87 5.00 -19.53
C TRP A 387 -20.88 4.39 -20.51
N GLU A 388 -21.42 5.20 -21.39
CA GLU A 388 -22.44 4.82 -22.36
C GLU A 388 -21.92 3.84 -23.40
N ALA A 389 -20.62 3.87 -23.69
CA ALA A 389 -19.97 2.97 -24.65
C ALA A 389 -19.61 1.60 -24.05
N LEU A 390 -19.70 1.42 -22.73
CA LEU A 390 -19.52 0.12 -22.10
C LEU A 390 -20.67 -0.83 -22.51
N PRO A 391 -20.39 -2.12 -22.74
CA PRO A 391 -21.43 -3.14 -22.88
C PRO A 391 -22.41 -3.11 -21.70
N LYS A 392 -23.70 -3.35 -21.97
CA LYS A 392 -24.74 -3.30 -20.93
C LYS A 392 -24.47 -4.24 -19.77
N GLN A 393 -23.90 -5.41 -20.04
CA GLN A 393 -23.51 -6.38 -19.00
C GLN A 393 -22.37 -5.83 -18.13
N ALA A 394 -21.39 -5.12 -18.72
CA ALA A 394 -20.31 -4.49 -17.95
C ALA A 394 -20.84 -3.34 -17.08
N GLN A 395 -21.78 -2.52 -17.60
CA GLN A 395 -22.48 -1.51 -16.81
C GLN A 395 -23.23 -2.16 -15.63
N ALA A 396 -24.03 -3.21 -15.91
CA ALA A 396 -24.80 -3.94 -14.89
C ALA A 396 -23.89 -4.55 -13.81
N TYR A 397 -22.71 -5.07 -14.17
CA TYR A 397 -21.73 -5.58 -13.23
C TYR A 397 -21.22 -4.46 -12.29
N VAL A 398 -20.86 -3.31 -12.81
CA VAL A 398 -20.41 -2.17 -12.02
C VAL A 398 -21.51 -1.65 -11.11
N GLU A 399 -22.73 -1.51 -11.60
CA GLU A 399 -23.89 -1.06 -10.82
C GLU A 399 -24.28 -2.06 -9.72
N TYR A 400 -24.17 -3.37 -10.01
CA TYR A 400 -24.37 -4.42 -9.00
C TYR A 400 -23.37 -4.28 -7.85
N ILE A 401 -22.07 -4.13 -8.17
CA ILE A 401 -21.02 -3.93 -7.16
C ILE A 401 -21.30 -2.68 -6.35
N GLU A 402 -21.53 -1.54 -7.00
CA GLU A 402 -21.82 -0.24 -6.37
C GLU A 402 -22.93 -0.37 -5.32
N LYS A 403 -24.04 -1.02 -5.71
CA LYS A 403 -25.17 -1.27 -4.82
C LYS A 403 -24.79 -2.23 -3.67
N ALA A 404 -24.07 -3.30 -3.98
CA ALA A 404 -23.73 -4.34 -3.00
C ALA A 404 -22.75 -3.86 -1.94
N ILE A 405 -21.78 -2.99 -2.29
CA ILE A 405 -20.82 -2.43 -1.35
C ILE A 405 -21.31 -1.15 -0.67
N GLY A 406 -22.38 -0.53 -1.18
CA GLY A 406 -22.98 0.69 -0.64
C GLY A 406 -22.12 1.95 -0.80
N CYS A 407 -21.29 2.04 -1.86
CA CYS A 407 -20.43 3.18 -2.12
C CYS A 407 -20.33 3.45 -3.63
N HIS A 408 -20.44 4.71 -4.03
CA HIS A 408 -20.40 5.15 -5.43
C HIS A 408 -19.09 4.77 -6.12
N ILE A 409 -19.17 4.17 -7.30
CA ILE A 409 -18.03 3.87 -8.17
C ILE A 409 -17.85 5.03 -9.16
N GLY A 410 -16.99 5.98 -8.84
CA GLY A 410 -16.74 7.19 -9.65
C GLY A 410 -15.68 7.00 -10.75
N TYR A 411 -14.86 5.93 -10.66
CA TYR A 411 -13.81 5.63 -11.63
C TYR A 411 -13.85 4.15 -11.99
N VAL A 412 -13.85 3.82 -13.30
CA VAL A 412 -13.79 2.44 -13.80
C VAL A 412 -12.62 2.32 -14.76
N SER A 413 -11.63 1.50 -14.39
CA SER A 413 -10.46 1.25 -15.24
C SER A 413 -10.71 0.07 -16.17
N VAL A 414 -10.41 0.28 -17.44
CA VAL A 414 -10.63 -0.66 -18.56
C VAL A 414 -9.32 -1.07 -19.26
N GLY A 415 -8.17 -0.78 -18.66
CA GLY A 415 -6.86 -1.13 -19.21
C GLY A 415 -5.73 -0.68 -18.29
N ALA A 416 -4.47 -0.94 -18.67
CA ALA A 416 -3.28 -0.61 -17.87
C ALA A 416 -2.79 0.83 -18.06
N GLU A 417 -3.11 1.48 -19.17
CA GLU A 417 -2.63 2.80 -19.55
C GLU A 417 -3.26 3.90 -18.70
N ARG A 418 -2.55 5.03 -18.56
CA ARG A 418 -2.96 6.16 -17.71
C ARG A 418 -4.39 6.66 -18.03
N ASP A 419 -4.74 6.74 -19.31
CA ASP A 419 -6.02 7.23 -19.82
C ASP A 419 -7.10 6.16 -19.96
N ALA A 420 -6.77 4.87 -19.69
CA ALA A 420 -7.69 3.75 -19.81
C ALA A 420 -8.63 3.66 -18.59
N TYR A 421 -9.40 4.71 -18.37
CA TYR A 421 -10.44 4.78 -17.33
C TYR A 421 -11.64 5.59 -17.77
N ILE A 422 -12.78 5.32 -17.14
CA ILE A 422 -14.05 6.01 -17.32
C ILE A 422 -14.36 6.71 -16.00
N LYS A 423 -14.69 8.00 -16.06
CA LYS A 423 -15.21 8.77 -14.92
C LYS A 423 -16.73 8.77 -14.99
N ARG A 424 -17.39 8.47 -13.88
CA ARG A 424 -18.85 8.45 -13.72
C ARG A 424 -19.34 9.65 -12.91
#